data_820f6dab3085b77e8bd03e0b52eb6083
#
_entry.id   820f6dab3085b77e8bd03e0b52eb6083
#
_cell.length_a   1.000
_cell.length_b   1.000
_cell.length_c   1.000
_cell.angle_alpha   90.00
_cell.angle_beta   90.00
_cell.angle_gamma   90.00
#
_symmetry.space_group_name_H-M   'P 1'
#
loop_
_entity.id
_entity.type
_entity.pdbx_description
1 polymer ?
#
loop_
_entity_poly.entity_id
_entity_poly.type
_entity_poly.pdbx_seq_one_letter_code
_entity_poly.pdbx_strand_id
1 'polypeptide(L)'
;MIITDITSPAMNSYAGEGDLKAFADLRDITLPEKIAPLLIRAMDYLEGLDWAGWRSEPKQPLAWPRAGIELDGYELPAGEVPPQVVTAQCMLAVEAMDGDLLGSVREAAVKSERVEGAVTTTYAVADGEVFRPSYPAVMALLGELAGGRGYAVNAFAERA
;
A
#
# COMPACT_ATOMS: atom_id res chain seq x y z
N MET A 1 1.98 -20.06 1.84
CA MET A 1 2.60 -19.83 3.16
C MET A 1 3.15 -18.40 3.18
N ILE A 2 2.82 -17.64 4.21
CA ILE A 2 3.33 -16.26 4.41
C ILE A 2 4.71 -16.32 5.06
N ILE A 3 5.67 -15.62 4.52
CA ILE A 3 7.07 -15.54 4.97
C ILE A 3 7.44 -14.07 5.17
N THR A 4 7.66 -13.68 6.42
CA THR A 4 7.99 -12.29 6.82
C THR A 4 9.45 -12.11 7.23
N ASP A 5 10.24 -13.16 7.20
CA ASP A 5 11.66 -13.11 7.54
C ASP A 5 12.44 -12.31 6.50
N ILE A 6 12.95 -11.16 6.92
CA ILE A 6 13.71 -10.22 6.07
C ILE A 6 15.03 -10.79 5.54
N THR A 7 15.54 -11.85 6.18
CA THR A 7 16.77 -12.55 5.74
C THR A 7 16.49 -13.65 4.71
N SER A 8 15.21 -14.01 4.54
CA SER A 8 14.79 -15.05 3.62
C SER A 8 14.70 -14.54 2.18
N PRO A 9 15.33 -15.20 1.21
CA PRO A 9 15.13 -14.87 -0.21
C PRO A 9 13.70 -15.19 -0.70
N ALA A 10 12.92 -15.90 0.10
CA ALA A 10 11.52 -16.25 -0.17
C ALA A 10 10.52 -15.35 0.58
N MET A 11 10.97 -14.26 1.20
CA MET A 11 10.09 -13.28 1.85
C MET A 11 9.03 -12.80 0.85
N ASN A 12 7.77 -12.85 1.24
CA ASN A 12 6.63 -12.52 0.38
C ASN A 12 5.56 -11.65 1.08
N SER A 13 5.84 -11.19 2.28
CA SER A 13 4.91 -10.35 3.04
C SER A 13 5.66 -9.56 4.11
N TYR A 14 5.17 -8.38 4.44
CA TYR A 14 5.64 -7.59 5.59
C TYR A 14 4.89 -7.95 6.86
N ALA A 15 3.58 -8.23 6.75
CA ALA A 15 2.73 -8.67 7.85
C ALA A 15 2.52 -10.18 7.83
N GLY A 16 2.52 -10.79 8.99
CA GLY A 16 2.14 -12.18 9.17
C GLY A 16 0.63 -12.36 9.34
N GLU A 17 0.16 -13.60 9.28
CA GLU A 17 -1.25 -13.91 9.54
C GLU A 17 -1.67 -13.54 10.97
N GLY A 18 -0.73 -13.63 11.93
CA GLY A 18 -0.95 -13.20 13.31
C GLY A 18 -1.17 -11.69 13.43
N ASP A 19 -0.40 -10.89 12.66
CA ASP A 19 -0.54 -9.44 12.65
C ASP A 19 -1.90 -9.02 12.11
N LEU A 20 -2.36 -9.65 11.02
CA LEU A 20 -3.67 -9.38 10.44
C LEU A 20 -4.80 -9.76 11.39
N LYS A 21 -4.70 -10.91 12.07
CA LYS A 21 -5.70 -11.33 13.08
C LYS A 21 -5.76 -10.33 14.23
N ALA A 22 -4.62 -9.96 14.81
CA ALA A 22 -4.56 -8.98 15.89
C ALA A 22 -5.11 -7.59 15.45
N PHE A 23 -4.80 -7.17 14.22
CA PHE A 23 -5.31 -5.95 13.63
C PHE A 23 -6.85 -5.96 13.52
N ALA A 24 -7.41 -7.06 13.05
CA ALA A 24 -8.84 -7.25 12.84
C ALA A 24 -9.60 -7.36 14.17
N ASP A 25 -9.07 -8.10 15.14
CA ASP A 25 -9.68 -8.27 16.48
C ASP A 25 -9.84 -6.92 17.19
N LEU A 26 -8.82 -6.05 17.12
CA LEU A 26 -8.88 -4.71 17.72
C LEU A 26 -9.92 -3.79 17.05
N ARG A 27 -10.45 -4.14 15.90
CA ARG A 27 -11.40 -3.34 15.10
C ARG A 27 -12.76 -4.02 14.90
N ASP A 28 -12.97 -5.15 15.57
CA ASP A 28 -14.17 -5.98 15.42
C ASP A 28 -14.47 -6.36 13.96
N ILE A 29 -13.42 -6.68 13.21
CA ILE A 29 -13.49 -7.09 11.81
C ILE A 29 -13.48 -8.61 11.73
N THR A 30 -14.50 -9.19 11.09
CA THR A 30 -14.55 -10.63 10.84
C THR A 30 -13.75 -10.99 9.61
N LEU A 31 -12.69 -11.76 9.79
CA LEU A 31 -11.85 -12.26 8.69
C LEU A 31 -12.40 -13.57 8.11
N PRO A 32 -12.19 -13.82 6.80
CA PRO A 32 -12.50 -15.10 6.19
C PRO A 32 -11.53 -16.19 6.66
N GLU A 33 -11.87 -17.45 6.41
CA GLU A 33 -11.02 -18.60 6.77
C GLU A 33 -9.61 -18.52 6.14
N LYS A 34 -9.52 -18.05 4.90
CA LYS A 34 -8.27 -17.94 4.14
C LYS A 34 -7.81 -16.49 4.06
N ILE A 35 -6.89 -16.09 4.93
CA ILE A 35 -6.37 -14.73 5.02
C ILE A 35 -5.05 -14.51 4.27
N ALA A 36 -4.27 -15.57 4.04
CA ALA A 36 -3.00 -15.47 3.33
C ALA A 36 -3.12 -14.81 1.93
N PRO A 37 -4.13 -15.13 1.09
CA PRO A 37 -4.32 -14.44 -0.18
C PRO A 37 -4.58 -12.94 -0.06
N LEU A 38 -5.21 -12.50 1.02
CA LEU A 38 -5.46 -11.08 1.28
C LEU A 38 -4.16 -10.33 1.56
N LEU A 39 -3.27 -10.93 2.37
CA LEU A 39 -1.94 -10.39 2.64
C LEU A 39 -1.09 -10.28 1.37
N ILE A 40 -1.15 -11.28 0.48
CA ILE A 40 -0.41 -11.23 -0.79
C ILE A 40 -0.94 -10.12 -1.70
N ARG A 41 -2.26 -9.96 -1.84
CA ARG A 41 -2.85 -8.86 -2.62
C ARG A 41 -2.45 -7.50 -2.06
N ALA A 42 -2.48 -7.36 -0.74
CA ALA A 42 -2.05 -6.14 -0.06
C ALA A 42 -0.55 -5.86 -0.30
N MET A 43 0.29 -6.88 -0.25
CA MET A 43 1.72 -6.76 -0.55
C MET A 43 1.96 -6.34 -1.99
N ASP A 44 1.25 -6.93 -2.97
CA ASP A 44 1.35 -6.55 -4.39
C ASP A 44 1.02 -5.07 -4.62
N TYR A 45 0.02 -4.54 -3.90
CA TYR A 45 -0.29 -3.11 -3.93
C TYR A 45 0.85 -2.27 -3.38
N LEU A 46 1.39 -2.63 -2.21
CA LEU A 46 2.50 -1.91 -1.57
C LEU A 46 3.77 -1.91 -2.42
N GLU A 47 4.08 -3.01 -3.12
CA GLU A 47 5.23 -3.09 -4.02
C GLU A 47 5.11 -2.15 -5.23
N GLY A 48 3.90 -1.73 -5.58
CA GLY A 48 3.66 -0.74 -6.63
C GLY A 48 3.84 0.72 -6.19
N LEU A 49 4.09 0.99 -4.92
CA LEU A 49 4.28 2.34 -4.41
C LEU A 49 5.71 2.86 -4.64
N ASP A 50 5.82 4.18 -4.77
CA ASP A 50 7.11 4.87 -4.73
C ASP A 50 7.55 5.03 -3.28
N TRP A 51 8.60 4.34 -2.89
CA TRP A 51 9.13 4.38 -1.55
C TRP A 51 10.29 5.35 -1.41
N ALA A 52 10.38 6.03 -0.27
CA ALA A 52 11.53 6.85 0.11
C ALA A 52 12.80 6.00 0.27
N GLY A 53 13.97 6.65 0.27
CA GLY A 53 15.26 5.98 0.44
C GLY A 53 15.58 4.96 -0.66
N TRP A 54 16.35 3.96 -0.32
CA TRP A 54 16.76 2.87 -1.22
C TRP A 54 16.72 1.51 -0.52
N ARG A 55 16.66 0.44 -1.29
CA ARG A 55 16.71 -0.93 -0.76
C ARG A 55 17.96 -1.15 0.07
N SER A 56 17.84 -1.79 1.22
CA SER A 56 18.97 -2.10 2.10
C SER A 56 19.93 -3.09 1.46
N GLU A 57 19.40 -4.04 0.68
CA GLU A 57 20.17 -5.05 -0.03
C GLU A 57 19.75 -5.11 -1.51
N PRO A 58 20.72 -5.24 -2.46
CA PRO A 58 20.40 -5.24 -3.89
C PRO A 58 19.52 -6.40 -4.34
N LYS A 59 19.60 -7.54 -3.63
CA LYS A 59 18.91 -8.79 -3.98
C LYS A 59 17.71 -9.12 -3.10
N GLN A 60 17.32 -8.21 -2.20
CA GLN A 60 16.14 -8.46 -1.38
C GLN A 60 14.87 -8.61 -2.25
N PRO A 61 13.96 -9.53 -1.90
CA PRO A 61 12.80 -9.84 -2.73
C PRO A 61 11.76 -8.72 -2.79
N LEU A 62 11.57 -7.99 -1.69
CA LEU A 62 10.58 -6.93 -1.56
C LEU A 62 11.21 -5.53 -1.47
N ALA A 63 10.42 -4.48 -1.53
CA ALA A 63 10.88 -3.10 -1.45
C ALA A 63 11.50 -2.75 -0.08
N TRP A 64 10.99 -3.33 0.99
CA TRP A 64 11.51 -3.18 2.35
C TRP A 64 12.32 -4.41 2.78
N PRO A 65 13.31 -4.25 3.70
CA PRO A 65 13.73 -3.04 4.42
C PRO A 65 14.44 -2.02 3.52
N ARG A 66 14.52 -0.76 3.99
CA ARG A 66 15.12 0.35 3.25
C ARG A 66 16.06 1.17 4.13
N ALA A 67 17.03 1.82 3.49
CA ALA A 67 17.99 2.72 4.12
C ALA A 67 17.79 4.18 3.64
N GLY A 68 18.39 5.11 4.37
CA GLY A 68 18.38 6.53 4.02
C GLY A 68 17.02 7.19 4.19
N ILE A 69 16.24 6.75 5.16
CA ILE A 69 14.93 7.31 5.49
C ILE A 69 15.00 7.93 6.87
N GLU A 70 14.56 9.17 6.95
CA GLU A 70 14.35 9.91 8.19
C GLU A 70 12.85 10.08 8.40
N LEU A 71 12.36 9.80 9.59
CA LEU A 71 10.97 9.98 9.99
C LEU A 71 10.93 10.75 11.31
N ASP A 72 10.23 11.87 11.32
CA ASP A 72 10.13 12.75 12.49
C ASP A 72 11.50 13.17 13.08
N GLY A 73 12.53 13.32 12.24
CA GLY A 73 13.88 13.69 12.66
C GLY A 73 14.74 12.52 13.15
N TYR A 74 14.29 11.28 12.99
CA TYR A 74 15.03 10.08 13.37
C TYR A 74 15.30 9.21 12.13
N GLU A 75 16.54 8.78 11.98
CA GLU A 75 16.91 7.82 10.95
C GLU A 75 16.31 6.44 11.26
N LEU A 76 15.61 5.85 10.29
CA LEU A 76 15.05 4.51 10.44
C LEU A 76 16.14 3.45 10.27
N PRO A 77 16.11 2.37 11.09
CA PRO A 77 17.05 1.25 10.96
C PRO A 77 16.92 0.58 9.57
N ALA A 78 18.05 0.46 8.86
CA ALA A 78 18.09 -0.10 7.52
C ALA A 78 17.77 -1.62 7.44
N GLY A 79 17.72 -2.30 8.58
CA GLY A 79 17.46 -3.74 8.67
C GLY A 79 16.05 -4.09 9.16
N GLU A 80 15.13 -3.14 9.19
CA GLU A 80 13.79 -3.34 9.76
C GLU A 80 12.71 -2.87 8.78
N VAL A 81 11.54 -3.52 8.88
CA VAL A 81 10.31 -3.05 8.24
C VAL A 81 9.56 -2.19 9.25
N PRO A 82 9.28 -0.91 8.97
CA PRO A 82 8.58 -0.04 9.91
C PRO A 82 7.19 -0.57 10.26
N PRO A 83 6.73 -0.39 11.50
CA PRO A 83 5.39 -0.81 11.90
C PRO A 83 4.27 -0.21 11.04
N GLN A 84 4.47 0.99 10.50
CA GLN A 84 3.53 1.63 9.59
C GLN A 84 3.31 0.82 8.31
N VAL A 85 4.35 0.19 7.77
CA VAL A 85 4.26 -0.66 6.57
C VAL A 85 3.50 -1.95 6.87
N VAL A 86 3.77 -2.57 8.03
CA VAL A 86 3.03 -3.77 8.50
C VAL A 86 1.55 -3.44 8.69
N THR A 87 1.25 -2.33 9.36
CA THR A 87 -0.13 -1.88 9.58
C THR A 87 -0.83 -1.53 8.27
N ALA A 88 -0.15 -0.85 7.34
CA ALA A 88 -0.68 -0.53 6.02
C ALA A 88 -1.05 -1.79 5.23
N GLN A 89 -0.22 -2.83 5.31
CA GLN A 89 -0.55 -4.12 4.69
C GLN A 89 -1.79 -4.76 5.32
N CYS A 90 -1.96 -4.69 6.64
CA CYS A 90 -3.17 -5.21 7.30
C CYS A 90 -4.42 -4.41 6.87
N MET A 91 -4.33 -3.09 6.78
CA MET A 91 -5.43 -2.25 6.27
C MET A 91 -5.83 -2.65 4.85
N LEU A 92 -4.86 -2.77 3.96
CA LEU A 92 -5.10 -3.19 2.56
C LEU A 92 -5.62 -4.63 2.47
N ALA A 93 -5.19 -5.53 3.34
CA ALA A 93 -5.70 -6.90 3.37
C ALA A 93 -7.20 -6.93 3.74
N VAL A 94 -7.66 -6.04 4.61
CA VAL A 94 -9.09 -5.87 4.91
C VAL A 94 -9.83 -5.32 3.70
N GLU A 95 -9.31 -4.28 3.03
CA GLU A 95 -9.91 -3.74 1.80
C GLU A 95 -9.98 -4.81 0.68
N ALA A 96 -9.00 -5.72 0.62
CA ALA A 96 -8.98 -6.81 -0.35
C ALA A 96 -10.09 -7.85 -0.15
N MET A 97 -10.81 -7.84 0.96
CA MET A 97 -12.02 -8.66 1.14
C MET A 97 -13.17 -8.21 0.24
N ASP A 98 -13.26 -6.92 -0.04
CA ASP A 98 -14.35 -6.32 -0.82
C ASP A 98 -14.05 -6.28 -2.33
N GLY A 99 -12.83 -6.62 -2.74
CA GLY A 99 -12.49 -6.65 -4.16
C GLY A 99 -10.99 -6.63 -4.47
N ASP A 100 -10.67 -6.37 -5.74
CA ASP A 100 -9.31 -6.27 -6.22
C ASP A 100 -8.73 -4.87 -5.93
N LEU A 101 -7.60 -4.83 -5.26
CA LEU A 101 -6.89 -3.57 -4.92
C LEU A 101 -6.26 -2.91 -6.14
N LEU A 102 -5.88 -3.70 -7.14
CA LEU A 102 -5.22 -3.26 -8.37
C LEU A 102 -6.16 -3.29 -9.59
N GLY A 103 -7.45 -3.07 -9.38
CA GLY A 103 -8.49 -3.19 -10.40
C GLY A 103 -8.04 -2.79 -11.81
N SER A 104 -8.30 -3.65 -12.80
CA SER A 104 -7.94 -3.36 -14.18
C SER A 104 -8.81 -2.24 -14.76
N VAL A 105 -8.26 -1.43 -15.68
CA VAL A 105 -8.97 -0.36 -16.40
C VAL A 105 -10.30 -0.88 -17.03
N ARG A 106 -10.37 -2.16 -17.34
CA ARG A 106 -11.54 -2.82 -17.92
C ARG A 106 -12.69 -2.94 -16.93
N GLU A 107 -12.44 -3.13 -15.64
CA GLU A 107 -13.49 -3.16 -14.61
C GLU A 107 -13.99 -1.77 -14.23
N ALA A 108 -13.14 -0.75 -14.28
CA ALA A 108 -13.56 0.63 -14.06
C ALA A 108 -14.54 1.10 -15.13
N ALA A 109 -14.33 0.74 -16.40
CA ALA A 109 -15.22 1.07 -17.49
C ALA A 109 -16.58 0.33 -17.36
N VAL A 110 -16.59 -0.94 -16.93
CA VAL A 110 -17.81 -1.75 -16.73
C VAL A 110 -18.62 -1.29 -15.52
N LYS A 111 -17.99 -0.83 -14.44
CA LYS A 111 -18.68 -0.25 -13.29
C LYS A 111 -19.39 1.06 -13.60
N SER A 112 -18.89 1.86 -14.55
CA SER A 112 -19.53 3.10 -14.96
C SER A 112 -20.80 2.85 -15.82
N GLU A 113 -20.88 1.72 -16.52
CA GLU A 113 -22.01 1.38 -17.39
C GLU A 113 -23.22 0.80 -16.63
N ARG A 114 -23.05 0.37 -15.38
CA ARG A 114 -24.08 -0.35 -14.62
C ARG A 114 -24.91 0.54 -13.67
N VAL A 115 -24.70 1.83 -13.65
CA VAL A 115 -25.42 2.79 -12.79
C VAL A 115 -26.15 3.83 -13.65
N GLU A 116 -26.96 3.38 -14.60
CA GLU A 116 -28.04 4.21 -15.12
C GLU A 116 -29.24 4.11 -14.17
N GLY A 117 -29.39 5.11 -13.31
CA GLY A 117 -30.64 5.29 -12.58
C GLY A 117 -30.57 5.82 -11.15
N ALA A 118 -29.42 5.99 -10.51
CA ALA A 118 -29.36 6.59 -9.17
C ALA A 118 -28.02 7.31 -8.93
N VAL A 119 -28.11 8.63 -8.86
CA VAL A 119 -27.06 9.56 -8.44
C VAL A 119 -25.73 9.41 -9.18
N THR A 120 -25.59 10.18 -10.24
CA THR A 120 -24.34 10.33 -11.00
C THR A 120 -23.30 11.02 -10.14
N THR A 121 -22.44 10.26 -9.46
CA THR A 121 -21.18 10.80 -9.00
C THR A 121 -20.18 10.63 -10.14
N THR A 122 -20.09 11.65 -10.98
CA THR A 122 -19.14 11.68 -12.08
C THR A 122 -17.75 11.89 -11.49
N TYR A 123 -16.98 10.82 -11.38
CA TYR A 123 -15.53 10.96 -11.25
C TYR A 123 -15.00 11.32 -12.64
N ALA A 124 -14.77 12.61 -12.87
CA ALA A 124 -14.11 13.08 -14.07
C ALA A 124 -12.64 12.61 -14.01
N VAL A 125 -12.35 11.47 -14.63
CA VAL A 125 -10.98 11.10 -14.96
C VAL A 125 -10.63 11.88 -16.22
N ALA A 126 -9.58 12.71 -16.15
CA ALA A 126 -9.08 13.41 -17.33
C ALA A 126 -8.66 12.39 -18.40
N ASP A 127 -8.94 12.69 -19.65
CA ASP A 127 -8.57 11.83 -20.79
C ASP A 127 -7.08 11.48 -20.75
N GLY A 128 -6.78 10.19 -20.55
CA GLY A 128 -5.41 9.65 -20.49
C GLY A 128 -4.90 9.24 -19.12
N GLU A 129 -5.63 9.50 -18.03
CA GLU A 129 -5.25 8.98 -16.71
C GLU A 129 -5.84 7.58 -16.47
N VAL A 130 -4.93 6.65 -16.16
CA VAL A 130 -5.32 5.30 -15.71
C VAL A 130 -5.85 5.41 -14.28
N PHE A 131 -7.12 5.10 -14.07
CA PHE A 131 -7.69 5.03 -12.72
C PHE A 131 -6.93 3.98 -11.89
N ARG A 132 -6.23 4.45 -10.86
CA ARG A 132 -5.65 3.58 -9.84
C ARG A 132 -6.45 3.74 -8.56
N PRO A 133 -6.98 2.67 -7.98
CA PRO A 133 -7.61 2.74 -6.67
C PRO A 133 -6.66 3.38 -5.67
N SER A 134 -7.13 4.36 -4.96
CA SER A 134 -6.36 5.07 -3.93
C SER A 134 -6.98 4.79 -2.57
N TYR A 135 -6.14 4.51 -1.59
CA TYR A 135 -6.53 4.26 -0.21
C TYR A 135 -5.99 5.38 0.68
N PRO A 136 -6.72 6.49 0.84
CA PRO A 136 -6.23 7.69 1.52
C PRO A 136 -5.76 7.44 2.94
N ALA A 137 -6.44 6.57 3.69
CA ALA A 137 -6.05 6.22 5.06
C ALA A 137 -4.71 5.48 5.11
N VAL A 138 -4.46 4.59 4.15
CA VAL A 138 -3.17 3.90 4.01
C VAL A 138 -2.07 4.87 3.64
N MET A 139 -2.32 5.75 2.68
CA MET A 139 -1.34 6.76 2.26
C MET A 139 -1.04 7.78 3.37
N ALA A 140 -2.04 8.16 4.15
CA ALA A 140 -1.85 9.02 5.32
C ALA A 140 -1.00 8.34 6.41
N LEU A 141 -1.19 7.04 6.63
CA LEU A 141 -0.38 6.26 7.57
C LEU A 141 1.07 6.14 7.12
N LEU A 142 1.29 5.88 5.83
CA LEU A 142 2.64 5.75 5.27
C LEU A 142 3.37 7.10 5.22
N GLY A 143 2.65 8.20 4.99
CA GLY A 143 3.21 9.55 5.03
C GLY A 143 4.49 9.68 4.20
N GLU A 144 5.57 10.11 4.84
CA GLU A 144 6.87 10.33 4.21
C GLU A 144 7.59 9.04 3.77
N LEU A 145 7.12 7.87 4.20
CA LEU A 145 7.67 6.57 3.76
C LEU A 145 7.32 6.28 2.30
N ALA A 146 6.20 6.81 1.80
CA ALA A 146 5.72 6.64 0.42
C ALA A 146 5.62 8.00 -0.29
N GLY A 147 5.92 8.04 -1.58
CA GLY A 147 5.81 9.26 -2.40
C GLY A 147 7.06 10.15 -2.41
N GLY A 148 8.20 9.66 -1.97
CA GLY A 148 9.41 10.45 -1.70
C GLY A 148 10.16 11.03 -2.89
N ARG A 149 9.73 10.88 -4.14
CA ARG A 149 10.47 11.42 -5.30
C ARG A 149 9.75 12.52 -6.08
N GLY A 150 8.50 12.83 -5.77
CA GLY A 150 7.69 13.77 -6.55
C GLY A 150 7.35 15.10 -5.91
N TYR A 151 7.48 15.24 -4.60
CA TYR A 151 6.94 16.40 -3.89
C TYR A 151 7.96 17.50 -3.53
N ALA A 152 9.24 17.25 -3.69
CA ALA A 152 10.28 18.24 -3.32
C ALA A 152 10.47 19.37 -4.33
N VAL A 153 9.87 19.32 -5.50
CA VAL A 153 10.16 20.27 -6.61
C VAL A 153 9.20 21.45 -6.65
N ASN A 154 8.03 21.39 -6.04
CA ASN A 154 7.02 22.43 -6.16
C ASN A 154 6.99 23.49 -5.04
N ALA A 155 7.86 23.40 -4.04
CA ALA A 155 7.85 24.35 -2.92
C ALA A 155 8.65 25.65 -3.18
N PHE A 156 9.38 25.77 -4.29
CA PHE A 156 10.27 26.90 -4.56
C PHE A 156 9.95 27.74 -5.78
N ALA A 157 8.81 27.55 -6.43
CA ALA A 157 8.46 28.28 -7.64
C ALA A 157 7.72 29.62 -7.40
N GLU A 158 7.59 30.08 -6.17
CA GLU A 158 6.89 31.34 -5.89
C GLU A 158 7.75 32.30 -5.08
N ARG A 159 8.72 32.91 -5.79
CA ARG A 159 9.23 34.24 -5.47
C ARG A 159 9.69 34.93 -6.75
N ALA A 160 8.80 35.58 -7.35
CA ALA A 160 9.12 36.78 -8.11
C ALA A 160 8.88 37.98 -7.23
#